data_93de396182dd237fb980659a3b10a971
#
_entry.id   93de396182dd237fb980659a3b10a971
#
_cell.length_a   1.000
_cell.length_b   1.000
_cell.length_c   1.000
_cell.angle_alpha   90.00
_cell.angle_beta   90.00
_cell.angle_gamma   90.00
#
_symmetry.space_group_name_H-M   'P 1'
#
loop_
_entity.id
_entity.type
_entity.pdbx_description
1 polymer ?
#
loop_
_entity_poly.entity_id
_entity_poly.type
_entity_poly.pdbx_seq_one_letter_code
_entity_poly.pdbx_strand_id
1 'polypeptide(L)'
;MKHSFRSFLLTLVAFSTLASCRDTSKLPAPKLLGSVPLITPVLSADTAKQYINFSRARASNAALTNLSPATRPIFEFSFDLDNSRDIKVATVEVYKSFRRTGNPPTVGPRVLVGAYNSFPVTISFNSQDLLTGLQRLVIPTDGSAAYVLNLKAANPAASNLLIQRGDLIVFTFEYILEDGSRVILTPIINTKVSLTAGGPANTTVPVLAATTQINKPYAMEAVIRDPIK
;
A
#
# COMPACT_ATOMS: atom_id res chain seq x y z
N MET A 1 77.91 -22.98 14.64
CA MET A 1 77.34 -22.00 13.71
C MET A 1 76.18 -22.51 12.79
N LYS A 2 76.07 -23.77 12.46
CA LYS A 2 75.06 -24.30 11.54
C LYS A 2 73.62 -24.34 12.15
N HIS A 3 73.44 -24.43 13.47
CA HIS A 3 72.14 -24.52 14.13
C HIS A 3 71.50 -23.17 14.31
N SER A 4 72.24 -22.11 14.55
CA SER A 4 71.77 -20.74 14.73
C SER A 4 71.11 -20.18 13.46
N PHE A 5 71.65 -20.53 12.28
CA PHE A 5 71.10 -20.04 11.01
C PHE A 5 69.76 -20.68 10.63
N ARG A 6 69.57 -21.97 10.99
CA ARG A 6 68.31 -22.67 10.77
C ARG A 6 67.16 -22.13 11.64
N SER A 7 67.43 -21.78 12.88
CA SER A 7 66.45 -21.19 13.79
C SER A 7 66.06 -19.80 13.33
N PHE A 8 66.99 -19.01 12.81
CA PHE A 8 66.69 -17.67 12.28
C PHE A 8 65.84 -17.72 11.01
N LEU A 9 66.11 -18.67 10.12
CA LEU A 9 65.32 -18.86 8.90
C LEU A 9 63.90 -19.29 9.21
N LEU A 10 63.69 -20.18 10.20
CA LEU A 10 62.36 -20.63 10.64
C LEU A 10 61.55 -19.52 11.28
N THR A 11 62.14 -18.65 12.08
CA THR A 11 61.47 -17.49 12.65
C THR A 11 61.10 -16.45 11.61
N LEU A 12 61.92 -16.23 10.59
CA LEU A 12 61.63 -15.28 9.50
C LEU A 12 60.43 -15.76 8.64
N VAL A 13 60.34 -17.06 8.36
CA VAL A 13 59.22 -17.65 7.63
C VAL A 13 57.94 -17.60 8.46
N ALA A 14 57.99 -17.82 9.78
CA ALA A 14 56.81 -17.71 10.64
C ALA A 14 56.30 -16.26 10.75
N PHE A 15 57.16 -15.26 10.73
CA PHE A 15 56.74 -13.85 10.72
C PHE A 15 56.14 -13.41 9.37
N SER A 16 56.60 -13.94 8.25
CA SER A 16 56.04 -13.61 6.92
C SER A 16 54.67 -14.19 6.70
N THR A 17 54.30 -15.30 7.33
CA THR A 17 52.95 -15.89 7.23
C THR A 17 51.91 -15.13 8.07
N LEU A 18 52.32 -14.46 9.14
CA LEU A 18 51.41 -13.63 9.98
C LEU A 18 51.10 -12.27 9.32
N ALA A 19 51.94 -11.78 8.41
CA ALA A 19 51.68 -10.54 7.70
C ALA A 19 50.73 -10.70 6.49
N SER A 20 50.48 -11.95 6.07
CA SER A 20 49.63 -12.27 4.92
C SER A 20 48.13 -12.23 5.20
N CYS A 21 47.69 -12.05 6.45
CA CYS A 21 46.28 -11.97 6.84
C CYS A 21 45.79 -10.51 6.99
N ARG A 22 46.43 -9.53 6.40
CA ARG A 22 45.80 -8.25 6.16
C ARG A 22 44.98 -8.36 4.89
N ASP A 23 43.79 -8.89 5.05
CA ASP A 23 42.75 -8.81 4.05
C ASP A 23 42.37 -7.33 3.85
N THR A 24 43.16 -6.66 3.03
CA THR A 24 42.70 -5.50 2.33
C THR A 24 41.78 -6.04 1.23
N SER A 25 40.62 -6.51 1.61
CA SER A 25 39.56 -6.81 0.67
C SER A 25 39.36 -5.56 -0.20
N LYS A 26 39.84 -5.61 -1.42
CA LYS A 26 39.61 -4.56 -2.43
C LYS A 26 38.16 -4.55 -2.90
N LEU A 27 37.34 -5.42 -2.37
CA LEU A 27 35.90 -5.38 -2.56
C LEU A 27 35.39 -4.16 -1.78
N PRO A 28 34.70 -3.24 -2.44
CA PRO A 28 34.04 -2.14 -1.74
C PRO A 28 33.17 -2.76 -0.65
N ALA A 29 33.23 -2.21 0.56
CA ALA A 29 32.37 -2.65 1.65
C ALA A 29 30.94 -2.82 1.12
N PRO A 30 30.29 -3.96 1.38
CA PRO A 30 28.95 -4.16 0.90
C PRO A 30 28.13 -2.94 1.34
N LYS A 31 27.56 -2.24 0.37
CA LYS A 31 26.71 -1.08 0.63
C LYS A 31 25.54 -1.64 1.42
N LEU A 32 25.54 -1.46 2.73
CA LEU A 32 24.41 -1.83 3.56
C LEU A 32 23.22 -1.10 2.95
N LEU A 33 22.26 -1.85 2.43
CA LEU A 33 21.01 -1.27 1.96
C LEU A 33 20.39 -0.58 3.17
N GLY A 34 20.34 0.73 3.13
CA GLY A 34 19.74 1.51 4.20
C GLY A 34 18.30 1.04 4.42
N SER A 35 17.86 1.01 5.66
CA SER A 35 16.50 0.61 5.98
C SER A 35 15.52 1.75 5.74
N VAL A 36 14.49 1.49 4.95
CA VAL A 36 13.38 2.43 4.74
C VAL A 36 12.55 2.50 6.03
N PRO A 37 12.13 3.68 6.50
CA PRO A 37 11.22 3.81 7.63
C PRO A 37 9.88 3.12 7.32
N LEU A 38 9.28 2.50 8.33
CA LEU A 38 7.97 1.87 8.20
C LEU A 38 6.88 2.83 8.65
N ILE A 39 5.81 2.87 7.88
CA ILE A 39 4.57 3.53 8.28
C ILE A 39 3.73 2.54 9.08
N THR A 40 3.19 3.00 10.21
CA THR A 40 2.20 2.24 10.96
C THR A 40 0.90 3.02 10.97
N PRO A 41 -0.05 2.71 10.08
CA PRO A 41 -1.34 3.38 10.06
C PRO A 41 -2.17 2.96 11.28
N VAL A 42 -2.83 3.94 11.90
CA VAL A 42 -3.66 3.76 13.09
C VAL A 42 -5.05 4.30 12.79
N LEU A 43 -6.07 3.47 13.04
CA LEU A 43 -7.46 3.92 12.97
C LEU A 43 -7.74 4.98 14.04
N SER A 44 -8.68 5.86 13.78
CA SER A 44 -9.13 6.87 14.73
C SER A 44 -9.46 6.24 16.09
N ALA A 45 -9.16 6.94 17.18
CA ALA A 45 -9.59 6.52 18.52
C ALA A 45 -11.12 6.51 18.66
N ASP A 46 -11.82 7.30 17.87
CA ASP A 46 -13.28 7.29 17.78
C ASP A 46 -13.76 6.07 16.98
N THR A 47 -14.37 5.11 17.66
CA THR A 47 -14.87 3.87 17.07
C THR A 47 -15.88 4.08 15.95
N ALA A 48 -16.62 5.17 15.98
CA ALA A 48 -17.58 5.54 14.93
C ALA A 48 -16.90 5.89 13.60
N LYS A 49 -15.61 6.23 13.64
CA LYS A 49 -14.79 6.59 12.48
C LYS A 49 -13.88 5.46 11.97
N GLN A 50 -13.92 4.27 12.60
CA GLN A 50 -13.05 3.15 12.27
C GLN A 50 -13.55 2.26 11.12
N TYR A 51 -14.71 2.55 10.56
CA TYR A 51 -15.34 1.76 9.51
C TYR A 51 -16.04 2.65 8.49
N ILE A 52 -16.33 2.08 7.33
CA ILE A 52 -17.11 2.76 6.30
C ILE A 52 -18.57 2.40 6.48
N ASN A 53 -19.40 3.40 6.73
CA ASN A 53 -20.82 3.19 6.92
C ASN A 53 -21.47 2.70 5.62
N PHE A 54 -21.99 1.47 5.63
CA PHE A 54 -22.53 0.81 4.45
C PHE A 54 -23.71 1.57 3.83
N SER A 55 -24.65 1.99 4.65
CA SER A 55 -25.83 2.71 4.16
C SER A 55 -25.46 4.04 3.52
N ARG A 56 -24.48 4.74 4.10
CA ARG A 56 -23.97 6.02 3.57
C ARG A 56 -23.12 5.85 2.31
N ALA A 57 -22.29 4.82 2.27
CA ALA A 57 -21.49 4.51 1.09
C ALA A 57 -22.37 4.15 -0.12
N ARG A 58 -23.49 3.45 0.10
CA ARG A 58 -24.47 3.13 -0.94
C ARG A 58 -25.29 4.32 -1.39
N ALA A 59 -25.61 5.20 -0.47
CA ALA A 59 -26.52 6.31 -0.77
C ALA A 59 -25.76 7.40 -1.54
N SER A 60 -26.12 7.59 -2.78
CA SER A 60 -25.70 8.73 -3.60
C SER A 60 -26.85 9.70 -3.83
N ASN A 61 -27.84 9.71 -2.96
CA ASN A 61 -29.03 10.54 -3.13
C ASN A 61 -28.86 11.93 -2.49
N ALA A 62 -29.63 12.90 -2.99
CA ALA A 62 -29.62 14.28 -2.54
C ALA A 62 -29.91 14.46 -1.03
N ALA A 63 -30.65 13.50 -0.40
CA ALA A 63 -30.96 13.57 1.02
C ALA A 63 -29.75 13.51 1.93
N LEU A 64 -28.63 12.91 1.48
CA LEU A 64 -27.40 12.82 2.25
C LEU A 64 -26.49 14.03 2.05
N THR A 65 -26.63 14.76 0.95
CA THR A 65 -25.88 16.00 0.73
C THR A 65 -26.37 17.13 1.64
N ASN A 66 -27.59 17.01 2.18
CA ASN A 66 -28.19 17.98 3.09
C ASN A 66 -27.71 17.82 4.55
N LEU A 67 -26.96 16.77 4.87
CA LEU A 67 -26.34 16.65 6.20
C LEU A 67 -25.22 17.66 6.35
N SER A 68 -25.21 18.36 7.48
CA SER A 68 -24.08 19.20 7.85
C SER A 68 -22.77 18.38 7.81
N PRO A 69 -21.65 18.93 7.33
CA PRO A 69 -20.35 18.24 7.36
C PRO A 69 -20.02 17.64 8.73
N ALA A 70 -20.39 18.31 9.82
CA ALA A 70 -20.16 17.84 11.19
C ALA A 70 -20.97 16.59 11.56
N THR A 71 -22.08 16.30 10.88
CA THR A 71 -22.96 15.14 11.17
C THR A 71 -22.78 14.00 10.17
N ARG A 72 -21.94 14.17 9.15
CA ARG A 72 -21.67 13.11 8.17
C ARG A 72 -20.80 12.02 8.79
N PRO A 73 -21.14 10.75 8.63
CA PRO A 73 -20.27 9.66 9.04
C PRO A 73 -18.91 9.77 8.35
N ILE A 74 -17.87 9.77 9.12
CA ILE A 74 -16.47 9.91 8.66
C ILE A 74 -15.77 8.59 8.88
N PHE A 75 -14.93 8.19 7.93
CA PHE A 75 -13.85 7.24 8.11
C PHE A 75 -12.54 7.99 8.28
N GLU A 76 -11.78 7.67 9.32
CA GLU A 76 -10.58 8.41 9.68
C GLU A 76 -9.46 7.48 10.13
N PHE A 77 -8.26 7.77 9.68
CA PHE A 77 -7.03 7.15 10.17
C PHE A 77 -5.88 8.13 10.12
N SER A 78 -4.87 7.85 10.92
CA SER A 78 -3.63 8.60 10.91
C SER A 78 -2.44 7.69 10.66
N PHE A 79 -1.36 8.26 10.19
CA PHE A 79 -0.07 7.59 10.13
C PHE A 79 1.06 8.57 10.40
N ASP A 80 2.14 8.03 10.92
CA ASP A 80 3.37 8.76 11.18
C ASP A 80 4.53 8.06 10.48
N LEU A 81 5.59 8.79 10.25
CA LEU A 81 6.81 8.32 9.61
C LEU A 81 8.00 8.66 10.50
N ASP A 82 8.62 7.64 11.06
CA ASP A 82 9.87 7.80 11.79
C ASP A 82 11.06 7.97 10.83
N ASN A 83 11.42 9.21 10.55
CA ASN A 83 12.57 9.58 9.72
C ASN A 83 13.93 9.45 10.43
N SER A 84 14.01 8.73 11.58
CA SER A 84 15.28 8.45 12.26
C SER A 84 16.18 7.45 11.50
N ARG A 85 15.64 6.78 10.49
CA ARG A 85 16.35 5.78 9.66
C ARG A 85 17.28 6.41 8.63
N ASP A 86 18.21 5.60 8.10
CA ASP A 86 19.26 6.04 7.16
C ASP A 86 18.68 6.57 5.84
N ILE A 87 17.62 5.92 5.34
CA ILE A 87 16.92 6.36 4.13
C ILE A 87 15.85 7.37 4.53
N LYS A 88 15.94 8.55 3.91
CA LYS A 88 14.99 9.63 4.13
C LYS A 88 13.88 9.61 3.08
N VAL A 89 12.66 9.75 3.56
CA VAL A 89 11.46 9.83 2.72
C VAL A 89 11.06 11.29 2.58
N ALA A 90 11.01 11.78 1.35
CA ALA A 90 10.58 13.14 1.06
C ALA A 90 9.04 13.24 1.02
N THR A 91 8.37 12.22 0.48
CA THR A 91 6.91 12.22 0.32
C THR A 91 6.35 10.81 0.48
N VAL A 92 5.19 10.71 1.11
CA VAL A 92 4.37 9.49 1.14
C VAL A 92 3.15 9.71 0.26
N GLU A 93 3.01 8.90 -0.78
CA GLU A 93 1.79 8.84 -1.58
C GLU A 93 0.87 7.76 -1.01
N VAL A 94 -0.39 8.13 -0.77
CA VAL A 94 -1.43 7.23 -0.28
C VAL A 94 -2.37 6.90 -1.42
N TYR A 95 -2.60 5.61 -1.63
CA TYR A 95 -3.53 5.10 -2.65
C TYR A 95 -4.66 4.33 -1.97
N LYS A 96 -5.82 4.33 -2.60
CA LYS A 96 -6.95 3.50 -2.20
C LYS A 96 -7.36 2.56 -3.34
N SER A 97 -7.80 1.35 -2.98
CA SER A 97 -8.34 0.35 -3.91
C SER A 97 -9.57 -0.32 -3.30
N PHE A 98 -10.53 -0.67 -4.11
CA PHE A 98 -11.69 -1.45 -3.65
C PHE A 98 -11.36 -2.93 -3.70
N ARG A 99 -11.65 -3.66 -2.62
CA ARG A 99 -11.49 -5.11 -2.54
C ARG A 99 -12.83 -5.78 -2.22
N ARG A 100 -13.21 -6.71 -3.05
CA ARG A 100 -14.30 -7.62 -2.75
C ARG A 100 -13.74 -8.89 -2.15
N THR A 101 -14.27 -9.27 -0.99
CA THR A 101 -14.02 -10.56 -0.39
C THR A 101 -14.80 -11.62 -1.16
N GLY A 102 -14.13 -12.65 -1.62
CA GLY A 102 -14.73 -13.74 -2.42
C GLY A 102 -13.68 -14.79 -2.73
N ASN A 103 -14.05 -15.78 -3.52
CA ASN A 103 -13.09 -16.78 -4.00
C ASN A 103 -13.16 -16.87 -5.53
N PRO A 104 -12.14 -16.34 -6.23
CA PRO A 104 -11.00 -15.57 -5.71
C PRO A 104 -11.38 -14.15 -5.27
N PRO A 105 -10.61 -13.53 -4.34
CA PRO A 105 -10.80 -12.13 -4.00
C PRO A 105 -10.37 -11.25 -5.17
N THR A 106 -11.09 -10.14 -5.40
CA THR A 106 -10.75 -9.17 -6.45
C THR A 106 -10.39 -7.83 -5.87
N VAL A 107 -9.33 -7.22 -6.40
CA VAL A 107 -8.89 -5.87 -6.03
C VAL A 107 -8.97 -4.99 -7.28
N GLY A 108 -9.70 -3.89 -7.15
CA GLY A 108 -9.85 -2.92 -8.23
C GLY A 108 -8.63 -2.04 -8.44
N PRO A 109 -8.65 -1.21 -9.49
CA PRO A 109 -7.59 -0.27 -9.78
C PRO A 109 -7.30 0.68 -8.62
N ARG A 110 -6.05 1.10 -8.53
CA ARG A 110 -5.58 2.05 -7.53
C ARG A 110 -5.97 3.47 -7.89
N VAL A 111 -6.35 4.24 -6.87
CA VAL A 111 -6.68 5.66 -6.98
C VAL A 111 -5.84 6.44 -5.98
N LEU A 112 -5.14 7.47 -6.44
CA LEU A 112 -4.38 8.35 -5.55
C LEU A 112 -5.33 9.10 -4.62
N VAL A 113 -5.04 9.05 -3.32
CA VAL A 113 -5.71 9.83 -2.27
C VAL A 113 -5.03 11.17 -2.10
N GLY A 114 -3.70 11.16 -2.02
CA GLY A 114 -2.89 12.35 -1.85
C GLY A 114 -1.42 12.02 -1.66
N ALA A 115 -0.59 13.07 -1.67
CA ALA A 115 0.84 13.03 -1.42
C ALA A 115 1.14 13.93 -0.20
N TYR A 116 1.90 13.41 0.75
CA TYR A 116 2.13 14.04 2.05
C TYR A 116 3.63 14.13 2.33
N ASN A 117 4.10 15.28 2.75
CA ASN A 117 5.51 15.57 3.04
C ASN A 117 5.76 16.07 4.47
N SER A 118 4.72 16.15 5.28
CA SER A 118 4.80 16.50 6.70
C SER A 118 4.01 15.49 7.52
N PHE A 119 4.54 15.07 8.67
CA PHE A 119 4.04 13.99 9.51
C PHE A 119 3.94 14.43 10.97
N PRO A 120 2.99 13.90 11.77
CA PRO A 120 1.98 12.91 11.40
C PRO A 120 0.88 13.44 10.48
N VAL A 121 0.22 12.53 9.73
CA VAL A 121 -0.89 12.85 8.82
C VAL A 121 -2.17 12.22 9.35
N THR A 122 -3.26 12.97 9.33
CA THR A 122 -4.62 12.43 9.53
C THR A 122 -5.42 12.55 8.25
N ILE A 123 -5.98 11.43 7.81
CA ILE A 123 -6.81 11.35 6.61
C ILE A 123 -8.26 11.06 7.04
N SER A 124 -9.16 11.92 6.63
CA SER A 124 -10.58 11.82 6.93
C SER A 124 -11.40 11.83 5.65
N PHE A 125 -12.36 10.92 5.54
CA PHE A 125 -13.27 10.81 4.41
C PHE A 125 -14.71 10.70 4.89
N ASN A 126 -15.61 11.41 4.21
CA ASN A 126 -17.01 11.02 4.23
C ASN A 126 -17.17 9.63 3.58
N SER A 127 -17.92 8.73 4.21
CA SER A 127 -18.11 7.35 3.73
C SER A 127 -18.61 7.24 2.30
N GLN A 128 -19.32 8.25 1.81
CA GLN A 128 -19.82 8.31 0.45
C GLN A 128 -18.73 8.81 -0.52
N ASP A 129 -18.02 9.87 -0.14
CA ASP A 129 -16.99 10.47 -1.00
C ASP A 129 -15.77 9.56 -1.12
N LEU A 130 -15.56 8.67 -0.14
CA LEU A 130 -14.49 7.67 -0.19
C LEU A 130 -14.60 6.75 -1.41
N LEU A 131 -15.81 6.50 -1.93
CA LEU A 131 -16.04 5.71 -3.15
C LEU A 131 -15.67 6.44 -4.45
N THR A 132 -15.47 7.76 -4.40
CA THR A 132 -15.18 8.55 -5.59
C THR A 132 -13.89 8.07 -6.27
N GLY A 133 -13.98 7.78 -7.55
CA GLY A 133 -12.88 7.26 -8.38
C GLY A 133 -12.61 5.78 -8.21
N LEU A 134 -13.16 5.12 -7.17
CA LEU A 134 -12.95 3.69 -6.97
C LEU A 134 -13.72 2.86 -8.00
N GLN A 135 -13.07 1.80 -8.46
CA GLN A 135 -13.63 0.84 -9.38
C GLN A 135 -13.54 -0.58 -8.81
N ARG A 136 -14.58 -1.35 -9.03
CA ARG A 136 -14.59 -2.78 -8.75
C ARG A 136 -14.06 -3.53 -9.97
N LEU A 137 -13.09 -4.41 -9.77
CA LEU A 137 -12.69 -5.39 -10.77
C LEU A 137 -13.67 -6.57 -10.74
N VAL A 138 -14.19 -6.91 -11.89
CA VAL A 138 -15.06 -8.08 -12.08
C VAL A 138 -14.35 -9.05 -13.01
N ILE A 139 -14.24 -10.30 -12.55
CA ILE A 139 -13.71 -11.41 -13.34
C ILE A 139 -14.90 -12.31 -13.69
N PRO A 140 -15.37 -12.32 -14.95
CA PRO A 140 -16.48 -13.14 -15.36
C PRO A 140 -16.13 -14.65 -15.29
N THR A 141 -17.11 -15.47 -14.97
CA THR A 141 -16.95 -16.93 -14.91
C THR A 141 -17.15 -17.61 -16.26
N ASP A 142 -17.65 -16.89 -17.25
CA ASP A 142 -17.92 -17.39 -18.62
C ASP A 142 -16.71 -17.29 -19.56
N GLY A 143 -15.54 -16.89 -19.03
CA GLY A 143 -14.30 -16.72 -19.82
C GLY A 143 -14.22 -15.41 -20.59
N SER A 144 -15.20 -14.53 -20.48
CA SER A 144 -15.12 -13.19 -21.06
C SER A 144 -14.06 -12.33 -20.35
N ALA A 145 -13.66 -11.22 -21.00
CA ALA A 145 -12.61 -10.34 -20.44
C ALA A 145 -13.02 -9.74 -19.10
N ALA A 146 -12.07 -9.65 -18.18
CA ALA A 146 -12.25 -8.91 -16.95
C ALA A 146 -12.59 -7.43 -17.25
N TYR A 147 -13.48 -6.85 -16.45
CA TYR A 147 -13.89 -5.46 -16.63
C TYR A 147 -13.98 -4.70 -15.30
N VAL A 148 -14.04 -3.38 -15.39
CA VAL A 148 -14.14 -2.51 -14.22
C VAL A 148 -15.49 -1.79 -14.17
N LEU A 149 -16.02 -1.63 -12.94
CA LEU A 149 -17.26 -0.91 -12.67
C LEU A 149 -16.99 0.23 -11.69
N ASN A 150 -17.41 1.45 -12.02
CA ASN A 150 -17.35 2.59 -11.12
C ASN A 150 -18.27 2.37 -9.92
N LEU A 151 -17.74 2.49 -8.70
CA LEU A 151 -18.51 2.30 -7.48
C LEU A 151 -19.45 3.47 -7.19
N LYS A 152 -19.07 4.68 -7.55
CA LYS A 152 -19.94 5.86 -7.48
C LYS A 152 -20.57 6.07 -8.86
N ALA A 153 -21.63 5.34 -9.14
CA ALA A 153 -22.40 5.51 -10.38
C ALA A 153 -23.27 6.77 -10.30
N ALA A 154 -23.56 7.33 -11.47
CA ALA A 154 -24.48 8.48 -11.56
C ALA A 154 -25.92 8.13 -11.11
N ASN A 155 -26.31 6.86 -11.27
CA ASN A 155 -27.59 6.35 -10.79
C ASN A 155 -27.46 5.66 -9.41
N PRO A 156 -28.11 6.19 -8.34
CA PRO A 156 -28.07 5.60 -7.01
C PRO A 156 -28.52 4.14 -6.94
N ALA A 157 -29.52 3.77 -7.72
CA ALA A 157 -30.05 2.39 -7.75
C ALA A 157 -29.01 1.39 -8.27
N ALA A 158 -28.22 1.77 -9.29
CA ALA A 158 -27.12 0.96 -9.79
C ALA A 158 -25.97 0.86 -8.76
N SER A 159 -25.64 1.94 -8.06
CA SER A 159 -24.62 1.94 -6.99
C SER A 159 -24.94 0.96 -5.87
N ASN A 160 -26.22 0.77 -5.56
CA ASN A 160 -26.69 -0.14 -4.53
C ASN A 160 -26.29 -1.61 -4.75
N LEU A 161 -26.06 -2.00 -5.99
CA LEU A 161 -25.67 -3.39 -6.35
C LEU A 161 -24.13 -3.56 -6.38
N LEU A 162 -23.39 -2.47 -6.36
CA LEU A 162 -21.94 -2.50 -6.57
C LEU A 162 -21.13 -2.75 -5.31
N ILE A 163 -21.65 -2.38 -4.14
CA ILE A 163 -21.00 -2.60 -2.84
C ILE A 163 -21.84 -3.53 -1.95
N GLN A 164 -21.15 -4.29 -1.11
CA GLN A 164 -21.75 -5.22 -0.17
C GLN A 164 -21.16 -5.03 1.22
N ARG A 165 -21.88 -5.51 2.25
CA ARG A 165 -21.30 -5.59 3.60
C ARG A 165 -20.16 -6.58 3.59
N GLY A 166 -19.06 -6.19 4.24
CA GLY A 166 -17.83 -6.97 4.24
C GLY A 166 -16.87 -6.65 3.09
N ASP A 167 -17.28 -5.83 2.10
CA ASP A 167 -16.32 -5.27 1.16
C ASP A 167 -15.34 -4.35 1.89
N LEU A 168 -14.15 -4.21 1.32
CA LEU A 168 -13.05 -3.48 1.93
C LEU A 168 -12.56 -2.35 1.01
N ILE A 169 -12.07 -1.27 1.61
CA ILE A 169 -11.18 -0.34 0.93
C ILE A 169 -9.80 -0.52 1.50
N VAL A 170 -8.85 -0.79 0.63
CA VAL A 170 -7.45 -1.01 0.99
C VAL A 170 -6.68 0.27 0.71
N PHE A 171 -5.99 0.78 1.73
CA PHE A 171 -5.06 1.90 1.61
C PHE A 171 -3.65 1.35 1.55
N THR A 172 -2.88 1.78 0.57
CA THR A 172 -1.47 1.41 0.38
C THR A 172 -0.60 2.64 0.30
N PHE A 173 0.67 2.48 0.64
CA PHE A 173 1.62 3.57 0.77
C PHE A 173 2.79 3.35 -0.18
N GLU A 174 3.24 4.42 -0.83
CA GLU A 174 4.46 4.47 -1.61
C GLU A 174 5.33 5.62 -1.13
N TYR A 175 6.62 5.39 -1.07
CA TYR A 175 7.57 6.42 -0.69
C TYR A 175 8.24 7.01 -1.92
N ILE A 176 8.37 8.32 -1.93
CA ILE A 176 9.31 9.04 -2.78
C ILE A 176 10.45 9.48 -1.87
N LEU A 177 11.65 9.00 -2.14
CA LEU A 177 12.83 9.28 -1.36
C LEU A 177 13.41 10.66 -1.73
N GLU A 178 14.32 11.19 -0.90
CA GLU A 178 14.98 12.47 -1.18
C GLU A 178 15.79 12.47 -2.48
N ASP A 179 16.27 11.31 -2.93
CA ASP A 179 16.96 11.15 -4.20
C ASP A 179 16.01 11.02 -5.41
N GLY A 180 14.70 11.13 -5.19
CA GLY A 180 13.66 10.98 -6.20
C GLY A 180 13.30 9.55 -6.53
N SER A 181 13.95 8.55 -5.96
CA SER A 181 13.59 7.15 -6.18
C SER A 181 12.27 6.79 -5.49
N ARG A 182 11.59 5.78 -6.03
CA ARG A 182 10.28 5.33 -5.54
C ARG A 182 10.39 3.95 -4.90
N VAL A 183 9.81 3.79 -3.72
CA VAL A 183 9.69 2.51 -3.03
C VAL A 183 8.22 2.12 -2.92
N ILE A 184 7.86 1.02 -3.58
CA ILE A 184 6.52 0.45 -3.58
C ILE A 184 6.51 -0.69 -2.56
N LEU A 185 5.74 -0.51 -1.47
CA LEU A 185 5.72 -1.49 -0.38
C LEU A 185 4.80 -2.68 -0.67
N THR A 186 3.81 -2.51 -1.56
CA THR A 186 2.84 -3.55 -1.92
C THR A 186 2.97 -3.90 -3.40
N PRO A 187 3.18 -5.17 -3.76
CA PRO A 187 3.32 -5.57 -5.16
C PRO A 187 2.13 -5.16 -6.03
N ILE A 188 2.43 -4.58 -7.17
CA ILE A 188 1.46 -4.12 -8.16
C ILE A 188 1.67 -4.93 -9.43
N ILE A 189 0.55 -5.34 -10.03
CA ILE A 189 0.53 -5.96 -11.36
C ILE A 189 -0.30 -5.12 -12.33
N ASN A 190 0.06 -5.17 -13.59
CA ASN A 190 -0.71 -4.53 -14.66
C ASN A 190 -1.68 -5.56 -15.25
N THR A 191 -2.97 -5.28 -15.15
CA THR A 191 -4.04 -6.15 -15.62
C THR A 191 -4.75 -5.50 -16.80
N LYS A 192 -4.95 -6.25 -17.89
CA LYS A 192 -5.77 -5.80 -19.03
C LYS A 192 -7.24 -6.00 -18.67
N VAL A 193 -8.02 -4.95 -18.84
CA VAL A 193 -9.45 -4.94 -18.53
C VAL A 193 -10.24 -4.26 -19.65
N SER A 194 -11.52 -4.55 -19.72
CA SER A 194 -12.48 -3.75 -20.46
C SER A 194 -13.07 -2.66 -19.54
N LEU A 195 -13.44 -1.54 -20.14
CA LEU A 195 -14.18 -0.48 -19.42
C LEU A 195 -15.69 -0.76 -19.36
N THR A 196 -16.16 -1.77 -20.09
CA THR A 196 -17.57 -2.19 -20.13
C THR A 196 -17.69 -3.70 -20.09
N ALA A 197 -18.77 -4.21 -19.52
CA ALA A 197 -19.05 -5.66 -19.52
C ALA A 197 -19.16 -6.17 -20.96
N GLY A 198 -18.48 -7.29 -21.26
CA GLY A 198 -18.45 -7.91 -22.60
C GLY A 198 -17.63 -7.16 -23.65
N GLY A 199 -17.00 -6.04 -23.31
CA GLY A 199 -16.12 -5.30 -24.20
C GLY A 199 -14.70 -5.88 -24.28
N PRO A 200 -13.89 -5.39 -25.24
CA PRO A 200 -12.50 -5.84 -25.41
C PRO A 200 -11.61 -5.33 -24.27
N ALA A 201 -10.65 -6.17 -23.84
CA ALA A 201 -9.67 -5.82 -22.79
C ALA A 201 -8.52 -4.98 -23.33
N ASN A 202 -8.77 -3.72 -23.65
CA ASN A 202 -7.79 -2.80 -24.26
C ASN A 202 -7.14 -1.86 -23.24
N THR A 203 -7.68 -1.77 -22.03
CA THR A 203 -7.18 -0.84 -21.00
C THR A 203 -6.30 -1.61 -20.03
N THR A 204 -5.09 -1.09 -19.78
CA THR A 204 -4.21 -1.64 -18.75
C THR A 204 -4.36 -0.81 -17.48
N VAL A 205 -4.66 -1.47 -16.38
CA VAL A 205 -4.84 -0.84 -15.06
C VAL A 205 -3.89 -1.45 -14.04
N PRO A 206 -3.25 -0.63 -13.16
CA PRO A 206 -2.47 -1.13 -12.06
C PRO A 206 -3.39 -1.59 -10.92
N VAL A 207 -3.26 -2.84 -10.52
CA VAL A 207 -3.98 -3.44 -9.40
C VAL A 207 -3.00 -4.06 -8.40
N LEU A 208 -3.42 -4.23 -7.16
CA LEU A 208 -2.61 -4.96 -6.19
C LEU A 208 -2.59 -6.44 -6.57
N ALA A 209 -1.43 -7.08 -6.45
CA ALA A 209 -1.34 -8.53 -6.66
C ALA A 209 -2.26 -9.26 -5.66
N ALA A 210 -3.02 -10.24 -6.13
CA ALA A 210 -4.00 -10.96 -5.31
C ALA A 210 -3.38 -11.68 -4.09
N THR A 211 -2.11 -12.06 -4.18
CA THR A 211 -1.32 -12.68 -3.12
C THR A 211 -0.72 -11.67 -2.12
N THR A 212 -0.90 -10.37 -2.35
CA THR A 212 -0.33 -9.34 -1.50
C THR A 212 -0.93 -9.43 -0.10
N GLN A 213 -0.08 -9.48 0.92
CA GLN A 213 -0.50 -9.28 2.30
C GLN A 213 -0.95 -7.83 2.48
N ILE A 214 -2.24 -7.64 2.68
CA ILE A 214 -2.85 -6.32 2.81
C ILE A 214 -3.06 -6.03 4.30
N ASN A 215 -1.96 -6.05 5.05
CA ASN A 215 -1.97 -5.78 6.49
C ASN A 215 -0.88 -4.77 6.87
N LYS A 216 -1.01 -4.22 8.08
CA LYS A 216 0.00 -3.35 8.67
C LYS A 216 1.38 -4.06 8.69
N PRO A 217 2.46 -3.35 8.44
CA PRO A 217 2.61 -1.91 8.19
C PRO A 217 2.44 -1.50 6.72
N TYR A 218 2.24 -2.43 5.80
CA TYR A 218 2.31 -2.16 4.35
C TYR A 218 1.00 -1.60 3.78
N ALA A 219 -0.11 -1.94 4.42
CA ALA A 219 -1.44 -1.50 4.02
C ALA A 219 -2.37 -1.40 5.22
N MET A 220 -3.52 -0.76 5.02
CA MET A 220 -4.62 -0.71 5.97
C MET A 220 -5.92 -1.01 5.26
N GLU A 221 -6.80 -1.78 5.90
CA GLU A 221 -8.12 -2.10 5.40
C GLU A 221 -9.19 -1.34 6.19
N ALA A 222 -10.14 -0.77 5.46
CA ALA A 222 -11.35 -0.18 6.00
C ALA A 222 -12.55 -1.02 5.59
N VAL A 223 -13.24 -1.61 6.56
CA VAL A 223 -14.38 -2.49 6.34
C VAL A 223 -15.64 -1.69 6.09
N ILE A 224 -16.41 -2.08 5.06
CA ILE A 224 -17.75 -1.53 4.79
C ILE A 224 -18.77 -2.32 5.60
N ARG A 225 -19.39 -1.67 6.59
CA ARG A 225 -20.37 -2.32 7.49
C ARG A 225 -21.41 -1.33 8.01
N ASP A 226 -22.47 -1.83 8.61
CA ASP A 226 -23.40 -1.00 9.35
C ASP A 226 -22.81 -0.53 10.70
N PRO A 227 -23.36 0.54 11.27
CA PRO A 227 -23.03 0.94 12.63
C PRO A 227 -23.22 -0.22 13.63
N ILE A 228 -22.32 -0.33 14.57
CA ILE A 228 -22.52 -1.18 15.74
C ILE A 228 -23.60 -0.50 16.58
N LYS A 229 -24.69 -1.22 16.84
CA LYS A 229 -25.74 -0.78 17.76
C LYS A 229 -25.31 -0.98 19.21
#